data_461bd3de49234df852f5ded447e05fc1
#
_entry.id   461bd3de49234df852f5ded447e05fc1
#
_cell.length_a   1.000
_cell.length_b   1.000
_cell.length_c   1.000
_cell.angle_alpha   90.00
_cell.angle_beta   90.00
_cell.angle_gamma   90.00
#
_symmetry.space_group_name_H-M   'P 1'
#
loop_
_entity.id
_entity.type
_entity.pdbx_description
1 polymer ?
#
loop_
_entity_poly.entity_id
_entity_poly.type
_entity_poly.pdbx_seq_one_letter_code
_entity_poly.pdbx_strand_id
1 'polypeptide(L)'
;MIGVGVMSKENKTMSFEQIFQEVKQRFSGTDVSQITDHLAYQFNITGESAGSFYVEVKEGRLHIEPYEYYDRDAVFTCKADTLFKIIEGKTDPVLAFTLQKLKVDGDIGKALRLKEIIANRY
;
A
#
# COMPACT_ATOMS: atom_id res chain seq x y z
N MET A 1 -14.86 -4.81 -28.88
CA MET A 1 -14.75 -4.90 -28.41
C MET A 1 -15.10 -4.67 -27.74
N ILE A 2 -15.01 -4.54 -27.57
CA ILE A 2 -15.15 -4.47 -26.98
C ILE A 2 -15.10 -4.40 -26.05
N GLY A 3 -15.54 -4.29 -26.44
CA GLY A 3 -15.28 -4.94 -25.24
C GLY A 3 -14.80 -4.09 -24.11
N VAL A 4 -14.58 -2.91 -24.40
CA VAL A 4 -13.97 -2.00 -23.43
C VAL A 4 -14.85 -1.80 -22.21
N GLY A 5 -16.13 -1.57 -22.42
CA GLY A 5 -17.01 -1.34 -21.31
C GLY A 5 -17.10 -2.54 -20.37
N VAL A 6 -17.06 -3.69 -20.95
CA VAL A 6 -17.12 -4.93 -20.18
C VAL A 6 -15.90 -5.06 -19.29
N MET A 7 -14.76 -4.68 -19.81
CA MET A 7 -13.52 -4.84 -19.06
C MET A 7 -13.49 -4.00 -17.81
N SER A 8 -14.09 -2.81 -17.86
CA SER A 8 -14.06 -1.96 -16.69
C SER A 8 -14.85 -2.61 -15.55
N LYS A 9 -15.85 -3.41 -15.87
CA LYS A 9 -16.57 -4.15 -14.83
C LYS A 9 -15.70 -5.23 -14.25
N GLU A 10 -15.00 -5.92 -15.09
CA GLU A 10 -14.16 -7.01 -14.65
C GLU A 10 -13.06 -6.51 -13.76
N ASN A 11 -12.61 -5.30 -14.01
CA ASN A 11 -11.54 -4.73 -13.21
C ASN A 11 -11.93 -4.48 -11.78
N LYS A 12 -13.23 -4.49 -11.49
CA LYS A 12 -13.65 -4.30 -10.11
C LYS A 12 -13.28 -5.47 -9.23
N THR A 13 -13.06 -6.61 -9.83
CA THR A 13 -12.79 -7.81 -9.06
C THR A 13 -11.36 -8.28 -9.26
N MET A 14 -10.43 -7.38 -9.11
CA MET A 14 -9.04 -7.77 -9.13
C MET A 14 -8.79 -8.77 -8.01
N SER A 15 -8.02 -9.81 -8.33
CA SER A 15 -7.61 -10.77 -7.31
C SER A 15 -6.57 -10.09 -6.41
N PHE A 16 -6.33 -10.68 -5.23
CA PHE A 16 -5.28 -10.17 -4.37
C PHE A 16 -3.94 -10.17 -5.11
N GLU A 17 -3.67 -11.22 -5.86
CA GLU A 17 -2.43 -11.29 -6.62
C GLU A 17 -2.29 -10.11 -7.57
N GLN A 18 -3.35 -9.76 -8.26
CA GLN A 18 -3.32 -8.63 -9.18
C GLN A 18 -3.12 -7.31 -8.43
N ILE A 19 -3.77 -7.18 -7.29
CA ILE A 19 -3.61 -5.98 -6.45
C ILE A 19 -2.17 -5.86 -6.00
N PHE A 20 -1.59 -6.96 -5.54
CA PHE A 20 -0.22 -6.95 -5.06
C PHE A 20 0.76 -6.57 -6.19
N GLN A 21 0.58 -7.13 -7.36
CA GLN A 21 1.46 -6.82 -8.49
C GLN A 21 1.35 -5.36 -8.87
N GLU A 22 0.14 -4.81 -8.83
CA GLU A 22 -0.08 -3.42 -9.15
C GLU A 22 0.62 -2.51 -8.13
N VAL A 23 0.51 -2.85 -6.86
CA VAL A 23 1.17 -2.10 -5.79
C VAL A 23 2.68 -2.13 -5.99
N LYS A 24 3.21 -3.31 -6.24
CA LYS A 24 4.64 -3.48 -6.41
C LYS A 24 5.15 -2.67 -7.60
N GLN A 25 4.39 -2.66 -8.68
CA GLN A 25 4.76 -1.90 -9.86
C GLN A 25 4.74 -0.40 -9.59
N ARG A 26 3.76 0.08 -8.84
CA ARG A 26 3.65 1.51 -8.56
C ARG A 26 4.76 2.00 -7.65
N PHE A 27 5.32 1.13 -6.83
CA PHE A 27 6.46 1.49 -6.00
C PHE A 27 7.79 1.25 -6.69
N SER A 28 7.78 0.66 -7.88
CA SER A 28 8.99 0.45 -8.67
C SER A 28 9.63 1.79 -8.96
N GLY A 29 10.92 1.91 -8.68
CA GLY A 29 11.63 3.16 -8.91
C GLY A 29 11.55 4.15 -7.78
N THR A 30 10.85 3.81 -6.69
CA THR A 30 10.84 4.69 -5.53
C THR A 30 12.23 4.76 -4.92
N ASP A 31 12.68 5.98 -4.64
CA ASP A 31 13.99 6.20 -4.05
C ASP A 31 13.85 6.33 -2.55
N VAL A 32 14.31 5.33 -1.81
CA VAL A 32 14.29 5.34 -0.35
C VAL A 32 15.69 5.45 0.23
N SER A 33 16.67 5.82 -0.58
CA SER A 33 18.07 5.88 -0.14
C SER A 33 18.29 6.91 0.96
N GLN A 34 17.44 7.92 1.06
CA GLN A 34 17.55 8.94 2.10
C GLN A 34 16.89 8.52 3.40
N ILE A 35 16.15 7.43 3.41
CA ILE A 35 15.51 6.95 4.62
C ILE A 35 16.47 6.00 5.30
N THR A 36 17.03 6.44 6.41
CA THR A 36 18.07 5.66 7.12
C THR A 36 17.47 4.73 8.16
N ASP A 37 16.25 5.00 8.59
CA ASP A 37 15.57 4.16 9.57
C ASP A 37 15.01 2.91 8.92
N HIS A 38 14.90 1.85 9.71
CA HIS A 38 14.18 0.67 9.28
C HIS A 38 12.69 0.93 9.48
N LEU A 39 11.92 0.83 8.41
CA LEU A 39 10.47 0.99 8.46
C LEU A 39 9.84 -0.27 7.89
N ALA A 40 8.86 -0.80 8.58
CA ALA A 40 8.20 -2.02 8.13
C ALA A 40 6.69 -1.89 8.33
N TYR A 41 5.96 -1.99 7.24
CA TYR A 41 4.51 -1.84 7.24
C TYR A 41 3.86 -3.09 6.67
N GLN A 42 2.84 -3.57 7.36
CA GLN A 42 1.99 -4.61 6.82
C GLN A 42 0.71 -3.98 6.34
N PHE A 43 0.24 -4.39 5.18
CA PHE A 43 -1.01 -3.91 4.61
C PHE A 43 -1.98 -5.07 4.53
N ASN A 44 -3.13 -4.92 5.17
CA ASN A 44 -4.20 -5.90 5.11
C ASN A 44 -5.29 -5.33 4.23
N ILE A 45 -5.54 -6.01 3.12
CA ILE A 45 -6.59 -5.60 2.19
C ILE A 45 -7.85 -6.35 2.56
N THR A 46 -8.95 -5.61 2.70
CA THR A 46 -10.24 -6.20 3.07
C THR A 46 -11.15 -6.26 1.85
N GLY A 47 -12.24 -7.04 1.97
CA GLY A 47 -13.21 -7.17 0.91
C GLY A 47 -13.03 -8.45 0.15
N GLU A 48 -13.48 -8.44 -1.11
CA GLU A 48 -13.48 -9.65 -1.93
C GLU A 48 -12.09 -10.18 -2.23
N SER A 49 -11.11 -9.29 -2.27
CA SER A 49 -9.75 -9.67 -2.63
C SER A 49 -8.83 -9.58 -1.43
N ALA A 50 -9.31 -10.07 -0.31
CA ALA A 50 -8.58 -9.97 0.95
C ALA A 50 -7.23 -10.65 0.88
N GLY A 51 -6.27 -10.07 1.56
CA GLY A 51 -4.92 -10.63 1.64
C GLY A 51 -4.00 -9.63 2.32
N SER A 52 -2.77 -10.05 2.54
CA SER A 52 -1.79 -9.21 3.24
C SER A 52 -0.48 -9.19 2.47
N PHE A 53 0.20 -8.05 2.56
CA PHE A 53 1.55 -7.93 2.02
C PHE A 53 2.31 -6.95 2.91
N TYR A 54 3.61 -6.86 2.73
CA TYR A 54 4.36 -5.88 3.49
C TYR A 54 5.23 -5.02 2.60
N VAL A 55 5.55 -3.83 3.10
CA VAL A 55 6.46 -2.88 2.49
C VAL A 55 7.51 -2.56 3.54
N GLU A 56 8.76 -2.79 3.22
CA GLU A 56 9.85 -2.59 4.17
C GLU A 56 10.93 -1.74 3.55
N VAL A 57 11.41 -0.75 4.31
CA VAL A 57 12.61 0.02 3.96
C VAL A 57 13.72 -0.45 4.86
N LYS A 58 14.77 -0.99 4.26
CA LYS A 58 15.90 -1.53 5.02
C LYS A 58 17.17 -1.28 4.24
N GLU A 59 18.13 -0.64 4.89
CA GLU A 59 19.45 -0.40 4.29
C GLU A 59 19.34 0.29 2.93
N GLY A 60 18.46 1.28 2.85
CA GLY A 60 18.31 2.07 1.64
C GLY A 60 17.55 1.39 0.53
N ARG A 61 16.94 0.26 0.80
CA ARG A 61 16.22 -0.51 -0.22
C ARG A 61 14.79 -0.75 0.19
N LEU A 62 13.94 -0.87 -0.81
CA LEU A 62 12.51 -1.12 -0.61
C LEU A 62 12.22 -2.58 -0.94
N HIS A 63 11.60 -3.27 0.01
CA HIS A 63 11.20 -4.68 -0.16
C HIS A 63 9.69 -4.76 -0.06
N ILE A 64 9.06 -5.39 -1.03
CA ILE A 64 7.61 -5.55 -1.06
C ILE A 64 7.31 -7.01 -1.40
N GLU A 65 6.68 -7.73 -0.46
CA GLU A 65 6.42 -9.15 -0.61
C GLU A 65 5.01 -9.49 -0.15
N PRO A 66 4.39 -10.51 -0.74
CA PRO A 66 2.97 -10.81 -0.47
C PRO A 66 2.77 -11.68 0.76
N TYR A 67 3.37 -11.30 1.85
CA TYR A 67 3.32 -12.04 3.11
C TYR A 67 3.05 -11.09 4.26
N GLU A 68 2.61 -11.67 5.39
CA GLU A 68 2.57 -10.93 6.63
C GLU A 68 3.99 -10.74 7.13
N TYR A 69 4.23 -9.61 7.77
CA TYR A 69 5.55 -9.35 8.31
C TYR A 69 5.49 -9.32 9.82
N TYR A 70 6.13 -10.29 10.44
CA TYR A 70 6.08 -10.44 11.88
C TYR A 70 6.64 -9.22 12.62
N ASP A 71 7.73 -8.66 12.12
CA ASP A 71 8.43 -7.56 12.79
C ASP A 71 8.01 -6.18 12.24
N ARG A 72 6.73 -6.03 12.04
CA ARG A 72 6.19 -4.80 11.48
C ARG A 72 6.08 -3.70 12.52
N ASP A 73 6.29 -2.47 12.07
CA ASP A 73 6.13 -1.30 12.92
C ASP A 73 4.67 -0.86 13.00
N ALA A 74 3.94 -1.02 11.90
CA ALA A 74 2.55 -0.62 11.84
C ALA A 74 1.80 -1.50 10.86
N VAL A 75 0.49 -1.56 11.03
CA VAL A 75 -0.40 -2.30 10.15
C VAL A 75 -1.46 -1.35 9.62
N PHE A 76 -1.60 -1.33 8.30
CA PHE A 76 -2.63 -0.54 7.63
C PHE A 76 -3.69 -1.50 7.11
N THR A 77 -4.94 -1.21 7.39
CA THR A 77 -6.04 -2.04 6.91
C THR A 77 -7.02 -1.18 6.14
N CYS A 78 -7.32 -1.57 4.92
CA CYS A 78 -8.24 -0.83 4.08
C CYS A 78 -8.65 -1.66 2.88
N LYS A 79 -9.60 -1.12 2.11
CA LYS A 79 -9.99 -1.72 0.84
C LYS A 79 -8.95 -1.38 -0.22
N ALA A 80 -8.89 -2.20 -1.25
CA ALA A 80 -7.95 -1.99 -2.35
C ALA A 80 -8.11 -0.61 -2.98
N ASP A 81 -9.34 -0.17 -3.18
CA ASP A 81 -9.60 1.13 -3.78
C ASP A 81 -8.98 2.26 -2.97
N THR A 82 -9.13 2.19 -1.66
CA THR A 82 -8.55 3.20 -0.78
C THR A 82 -7.03 3.18 -0.88
N LEU A 83 -6.45 1.99 -0.90
CA LEU A 83 -5.00 1.86 -0.99
C LEU A 83 -4.47 2.50 -2.27
N PHE A 84 -5.10 2.22 -3.40
CA PHE A 84 -4.65 2.78 -4.67
C PHE A 84 -4.74 4.31 -4.69
N LYS A 85 -5.79 4.87 -4.12
CA LYS A 85 -5.92 6.31 -4.05
C LYS A 85 -4.81 6.94 -3.21
N ILE A 86 -4.45 6.27 -2.12
CA ILE A 86 -3.36 6.75 -1.28
C ILE A 86 -2.03 6.68 -2.03
N ILE A 87 -1.76 5.56 -2.67
CA ILE A 87 -0.50 5.38 -3.38
C ILE A 87 -0.38 6.37 -4.53
N GLU A 88 -1.48 6.67 -5.19
CA GLU A 88 -1.48 7.61 -6.31
C GLU A 88 -1.48 9.06 -5.88
N GLY A 89 -1.52 9.32 -4.58
CA GLY A 89 -1.52 10.68 -4.08
C GLY A 89 -2.85 11.39 -4.18
N LYS A 90 -3.91 10.64 -4.49
CA LYS A 90 -5.23 11.24 -4.63
C LYS A 90 -5.92 11.43 -3.29
N THR A 91 -5.51 10.68 -2.30
CA THR A 91 -6.07 10.77 -0.96
C THR A 91 -4.92 10.75 0.04
N ASP A 92 -4.91 11.73 0.94
CA ASP A 92 -3.93 11.77 2.01
C ASP A 92 -4.24 10.64 3.01
N PRO A 93 -3.24 9.87 3.43
CA PRO A 93 -3.49 8.79 4.41
C PRO A 93 -4.11 9.29 5.71
N VAL A 94 -3.75 10.48 6.16
CA VAL A 94 -4.33 11.03 7.39
C VAL A 94 -5.81 11.30 7.21
N LEU A 95 -6.19 11.83 6.05
CA LEU A 95 -7.59 12.04 5.75
C LEU A 95 -8.35 10.72 5.67
N ALA A 96 -7.76 9.72 5.04
CA ALA A 96 -8.40 8.41 4.94
C ALA A 96 -8.62 7.82 6.33
N PHE A 97 -7.65 8.00 7.23
CA PHE A 97 -7.78 7.55 8.61
C PHE A 97 -8.92 8.29 9.32
N THR A 98 -8.98 9.60 9.15
CA THR A 98 -10.02 10.42 9.77
C THR A 98 -11.40 10.00 9.29
N LEU A 99 -11.53 9.66 8.02
CA LEU A 99 -12.79 9.23 7.44
C LEU A 99 -13.09 7.75 7.68
N GLN A 100 -12.23 7.09 8.45
CA GLN A 100 -12.40 5.67 8.82
C GLN A 100 -12.33 4.75 7.62
N LYS A 101 -11.65 5.17 6.58
CA LYS A 101 -11.39 4.32 5.43
C LYS A 101 -10.07 3.59 5.52
N LEU A 102 -9.22 4.03 6.44
CA LEU A 102 -7.92 3.43 6.70
C LEU A 102 -7.80 3.20 8.19
N LYS A 103 -7.55 1.97 8.57
CA LYS A 103 -7.28 1.63 9.97
C LYS A 103 -5.78 1.50 10.14
N VAL A 104 -5.26 2.04 11.22
CA VAL A 104 -3.83 2.02 11.53
C VAL A 104 -3.62 1.48 12.92
N ASP A 105 -2.78 0.46 13.03
CA ASP A 105 -2.39 -0.11 14.32
C ASP A 105 -0.86 -0.08 14.42
N GLY A 106 -0.37 0.06 15.64
CA GLY A 106 1.07 0.00 15.89
C GLY A 106 1.66 1.37 16.14
N ASP A 107 2.88 1.57 15.67
CA ASP A 107 3.63 2.81 15.91
C ASP A 107 3.14 3.91 14.99
N ILE A 108 2.37 4.83 15.53
CA ILE A 108 1.75 5.90 14.74
C ILE A 108 2.81 6.82 14.14
N GLY A 109 3.87 7.10 14.91
CA GLY A 109 4.94 7.96 14.39
C GLY A 109 5.58 7.38 13.15
N LYS A 110 5.87 6.09 13.17
CA LYS A 110 6.43 5.43 12.00
C LYS A 110 5.41 5.30 10.90
N ALA A 111 4.13 5.08 11.26
CA ALA A 111 3.07 4.98 10.26
C ALA A 111 2.98 6.25 9.44
N LEU A 112 3.12 7.42 10.07
CA LEU A 112 3.07 8.69 9.35
C LEU A 112 4.19 8.81 8.31
N ARG A 113 5.27 8.10 8.50
CA ARG A 113 6.40 8.17 7.58
C ARG A 113 6.13 7.45 6.26
N LEU A 114 5.02 6.74 6.17
CA LEU A 114 4.62 6.18 4.87
C LEU A 114 4.52 7.27 3.82
N LYS A 115 4.16 8.49 4.22
CA LYS A 115 4.05 9.60 3.29
C LYS A 115 5.38 9.92 2.61
N GLU A 116 6.49 9.68 3.30
CA GLU A 116 7.81 9.93 2.71
C GLU A 116 8.07 8.96 1.56
N ILE A 117 7.67 7.71 1.74
CA ILE A 117 7.87 6.71 0.70
C ILE A 117 7.04 7.06 -0.52
N ILE A 118 5.78 7.42 -0.29
CA ILE A 118 4.88 7.77 -1.38
C ILE A 118 5.37 9.02 -2.12
N ALA A 119 5.86 10.02 -1.38
CA ALA A 119 6.34 11.26 -1.97
C ALA A 119 7.58 11.05 -2.83
N ASN A 120 8.39 10.07 -2.50
CA ASN A 120 9.63 9.80 -3.22
C ASN A 120 9.45 8.79 -4.34
N ARG A 121 8.22 8.51 -4.69
CA ARG A 121 7.92 7.59 -5.74
C ARG A 121 8.42 8.14 -7.06
N TYR A 122 9.13 7.32 -7.79
CA TYR A 122 9.86 7.66 -8.98
C TYR A 122 10.74 8.87 -8.89
#